data_97549253ebaf8445d7d5c0023907a07c
#
_entry.id   97549253ebaf8445d7d5c0023907a07c
#
_cell.length_a   1.000
_cell.length_b   1.000
_cell.length_c   1.000
_cell.angle_alpha   90.00
_cell.angle_beta   90.00
_cell.angle_gamma   90.00
#
_symmetry.space_group_name_H-M   'P 1'
#
loop_
_entity.id
_entity.type
_entity.pdbx_description
1 polymer ?
#
loop_
_entity_poly.entity_id
_entity_poly.type
_entity_poly.pdbx_seq_one_letter_code
_entity_poly.pdbx_strand_id
1 'polypeptide(L)'
;MALPAVAAGLGLALSLPPWGFWILAFPSAGLLWWRLAGLRPRTRLWAGWLAGLGLYLPGLAFTRAFTLPGALVLIAVEALFPAVACLAVPPRPTAARALAFPAAMTLAEAVRMTWPFGGLPIGGVFLGQAGGPLLDLARLGGPLALTLAVWTGGVAVAAAAGAVAGGVAHQRVARASGPIDPAAGEERPGRTGGGVALAVTAAVALVAVVSGAVAGRHAPDGGPSVGTVSAAAVQGGGPRGFRKSQVDPASVLARQVAATDRMQRLDGGHAPALVLWPEDVVSLPTVLDGSQEEEALSALARRLHTTLVVGVTETVSSIAFRNEAVAWGPDGTLVARYEKVHRVPFGEYVPYRSFFRHLANLSAVPLDAVPGTGTGLMETSAGPLGVMVSYEVAYADRGRSAVRAGAQLLLVPTNTSSYATAQVPTQEVAAAEVQAVQQGRDLVQAAPTGYTAVVTNRGRLLARSVLGARQVVRATVDRRTGVTVYVRFGDTPVLVAAALAVVAGWYLARTAGRRRRTAGGTGIGGGGAVR
;
A
#
# COMPACT_ATOMS: atom_id res chain seq x y z
N MET A 1 -22.44 18.41 6.38
CA MET A 1 -20.98 18.46 6.45
C MET A 1 -20.34 17.08 6.58
N ALA A 2 -20.82 16.23 7.47
CA ALA A 2 -20.32 14.88 7.69
C ALA A 2 -20.49 13.96 6.46
N LEU A 3 -21.67 13.94 5.85
CA LEU A 3 -22.01 13.01 4.78
C LEU A 3 -21.03 13.05 3.57
N PRO A 4 -20.66 14.22 2.99
CA PRO A 4 -19.69 14.24 1.89
C PRO A 4 -18.28 13.80 2.27
N ALA A 5 -17.83 14.01 3.52
CA ALA A 5 -16.54 13.55 3.97
C ALA A 5 -16.51 12.02 4.11
N VAL A 6 -17.54 11.44 4.72
CA VAL A 6 -17.71 9.98 4.81
C VAL A 6 -17.83 9.36 3.42
N ALA A 7 -18.61 9.97 2.51
CA ALA A 7 -18.74 9.50 1.13
C ALA A 7 -17.40 9.50 0.37
N ALA A 8 -16.57 10.53 0.58
CA ALA A 8 -15.21 10.56 0.03
C ALA A 8 -14.37 9.38 0.54
N GLY A 9 -14.42 9.10 1.84
CA GLY A 9 -13.75 7.94 2.43
C GLY A 9 -14.25 6.61 1.90
N LEU A 10 -15.57 6.43 1.82
CA LEU A 10 -16.19 5.21 1.27
C LEU A 10 -15.79 4.97 -0.19
N GLY A 11 -15.77 6.00 -1.02
CA GLY A 11 -15.32 5.86 -2.40
C GLY A 11 -13.84 5.51 -2.53
N LEU A 12 -12.97 6.02 -1.62
CA LEU A 12 -11.59 5.58 -1.49
C LEU A 12 -11.52 4.10 -1.06
N ALA A 13 -12.33 3.67 -0.09
CA ALA A 13 -12.37 2.28 0.34
C ALA A 13 -12.78 1.34 -0.81
N LEU A 14 -13.78 1.71 -1.61
CA LEU A 14 -14.22 0.94 -2.77
C LEU A 14 -13.16 0.85 -3.88
N SER A 15 -12.16 1.73 -3.87
CA SER A 15 -11.02 1.61 -4.78
C SER A 15 -10.01 0.54 -4.35
N LEU A 16 -10.04 0.12 -3.08
CA LEU A 16 -9.15 -0.91 -2.54
C LEU A 16 -9.64 -2.32 -2.92
N PRO A 17 -8.73 -3.32 -2.99
CA PRO A 17 -9.14 -4.72 -2.99
C PRO A 17 -9.92 -5.09 -1.72
N PRO A 18 -10.94 -5.95 -1.79
CA PRO A 18 -11.32 -6.79 -2.93
C PRO A 18 -12.23 -6.11 -3.96
N TRP A 19 -12.73 -4.90 -3.73
CA TRP A 19 -13.65 -4.21 -4.65
C TRP A 19 -12.94 -3.75 -5.93
N GLY A 20 -11.77 -3.10 -5.81
CA GLY A 20 -10.88 -2.77 -6.92
C GLY A 20 -11.39 -1.72 -7.92
N PHE A 21 -12.39 -0.90 -7.54
CA PHE A 21 -12.89 0.19 -8.39
C PHE A 21 -11.92 1.38 -8.39
N TRP A 22 -10.68 1.16 -8.85
CA TRP A 22 -9.57 2.10 -8.78
C TRP A 22 -9.91 3.53 -9.22
N ILE A 23 -10.81 3.68 -10.20
CA ILE A 23 -11.21 4.99 -10.72
C ILE A 23 -11.94 5.85 -9.69
N LEU A 24 -12.64 5.24 -8.71
CA LEU A 24 -13.36 5.95 -7.65
C LEU A 24 -12.42 6.72 -6.72
N ALA A 25 -11.15 6.36 -6.67
CA ALA A 25 -10.17 7.06 -5.85
C ALA A 25 -10.08 8.55 -6.22
N PHE A 26 -10.16 8.89 -7.50
CA PHE A 26 -10.00 10.28 -7.98
C PHE A 26 -11.18 11.19 -7.62
N PRO A 27 -12.42 10.89 -7.96
CA PRO A 27 -13.54 11.74 -7.55
C PRO A 27 -13.69 11.81 -6.02
N SER A 28 -13.37 10.74 -5.31
CA SER A 28 -13.39 10.69 -3.84
C SER A 28 -12.35 11.61 -3.20
N ALA A 29 -11.11 11.54 -3.66
CA ALA A 29 -10.04 12.46 -3.24
C ALA A 29 -10.38 13.92 -3.60
N GLY A 30 -10.96 14.14 -4.78
CA GLY A 30 -11.42 15.45 -5.23
C GLY A 30 -12.55 16.02 -4.39
N LEU A 31 -13.50 15.19 -3.97
CA LEU A 31 -14.60 15.59 -3.09
C LEU A 31 -14.06 16.07 -1.73
N LEU A 32 -13.10 15.37 -1.14
CA LEU A 32 -12.47 15.80 0.10
C LEU A 32 -11.73 17.14 -0.09
N TRP A 33 -10.90 17.27 -1.14
CA TRP A 33 -10.20 18.52 -1.45
C TRP A 33 -11.14 19.71 -1.62
N TRP A 34 -12.23 19.51 -2.37
CA TRP A 34 -13.25 20.55 -2.59
C TRP A 34 -13.86 21.01 -1.27
N ARG A 35 -14.19 20.07 -0.40
CA ARG A 35 -14.82 20.32 0.92
C ARG A 35 -13.94 21.13 1.87
N LEU A 36 -12.61 21.07 1.74
CA LEU A 36 -11.69 21.82 2.62
C LEU A 36 -11.68 23.35 2.35
N ALA A 37 -12.31 23.82 1.27
CA ALA A 37 -12.28 25.20 0.85
C ALA A 37 -12.87 26.14 1.90
N GLY A 38 -12.05 27.07 2.42
CA GLY A 38 -12.48 28.09 3.37
C GLY A 38 -12.87 27.61 4.76
N LEU A 39 -12.71 26.32 5.07
CA LEU A 39 -13.07 25.79 6.38
C LEU A 39 -12.10 26.21 7.48
N ARG A 40 -12.64 26.37 8.71
CA ARG A 40 -11.86 26.60 9.94
C ARG A 40 -11.04 25.35 10.29
N PRO A 41 -9.91 25.48 11.03
CA PRO A 41 -9.04 24.34 11.35
C PRO A 41 -9.76 23.15 11.98
N ARG A 42 -10.57 23.39 13.01
CA ARG A 42 -11.35 22.32 13.67
C ARG A 42 -12.26 21.56 12.68
N THR A 43 -12.87 22.28 11.76
CA THR A 43 -13.78 21.67 10.76
C THR A 43 -13.01 20.85 9.72
N ARG A 44 -11.78 21.28 9.36
CA ARG A 44 -10.90 20.52 8.47
C ARG A 44 -10.42 19.22 9.13
N LEU A 45 -10.07 19.27 10.42
CA LEU A 45 -9.72 18.10 11.21
C LEU A 45 -10.86 17.08 11.19
N TRP A 46 -12.08 17.50 11.51
CA TRP A 46 -13.25 16.62 11.49
C TRP A 46 -13.58 16.06 10.10
N ALA A 47 -13.45 16.87 9.05
CA ALA A 47 -13.65 16.40 7.67
C ALA A 47 -12.64 15.31 7.30
N GLY A 48 -11.37 15.48 7.64
CA GLY A 48 -10.33 14.47 7.43
C GLY A 48 -10.57 13.20 8.23
N TRP A 49 -10.96 13.34 9.51
CA TRP A 49 -11.25 12.18 10.37
C TRP A 49 -12.44 11.38 9.88
N LEU A 50 -13.52 12.03 9.49
CA LEU A 50 -14.71 11.39 8.92
C LEU A 50 -14.42 10.71 7.57
N ALA A 51 -13.57 11.32 6.73
CA ALA A 51 -13.10 10.68 5.51
C ALA A 51 -12.20 9.47 5.83
N GLY A 52 -11.34 9.58 6.83
CA GLY A 52 -10.55 8.45 7.34
C GLY A 52 -11.42 7.31 7.86
N LEU A 53 -12.46 7.59 8.64
CA LEU A 53 -13.41 6.58 9.07
C LEU A 53 -14.12 5.91 7.88
N GLY A 54 -14.56 6.70 6.88
CA GLY A 54 -15.16 6.16 5.66
C GLY A 54 -14.22 5.25 4.89
N LEU A 55 -12.90 5.54 4.88
CA LEU A 55 -11.89 4.72 4.23
C LEU A 55 -11.58 3.45 5.06
N TYR A 56 -11.28 3.59 6.34
CA TYR A 56 -10.71 2.51 7.13
C TYR A 56 -11.75 1.58 7.76
N LEU A 57 -13.00 2.01 8.00
CA LEU A 57 -14.06 1.10 8.44
C LEU A 57 -14.26 -0.08 7.48
N PRO A 58 -14.43 0.12 6.15
CA PRO A 58 -14.46 -1.00 5.22
C PRO A 58 -13.05 -1.49 4.85
N GLY A 59 -12.05 -0.59 4.68
CA GLY A 59 -10.71 -0.95 4.21
C GLY A 59 -9.91 -1.84 5.17
N LEU A 60 -10.17 -1.73 6.49
CA LEU A 60 -9.55 -2.51 7.55
C LEU A 60 -10.58 -3.41 8.29
N ALA A 61 -11.72 -3.71 7.68
CA ALA A 61 -12.78 -4.50 8.32
C ALA A 61 -12.32 -5.89 8.79
N PHE A 62 -11.27 -6.43 8.21
CA PHE A 62 -10.67 -7.71 8.62
C PHE A 62 -10.13 -7.70 10.06
N THR A 63 -9.75 -6.53 10.59
CA THR A 63 -9.18 -6.42 11.94
C THR A 63 -10.18 -6.82 13.04
N ARG A 64 -11.48 -6.79 12.76
CA ARG A 64 -12.53 -7.32 13.66
C ARG A 64 -12.35 -8.80 14.00
N ALA A 65 -11.60 -9.55 13.17
CA ALA A 65 -11.29 -10.96 13.44
C ALA A 65 -10.41 -11.14 14.69
N PHE A 66 -9.65 -10.11 15.08
CA PHE A 66 -8.90 -10.11 16.34
C PHE A 66 -9.80 -9.78 17.53
N THR A 67 -10.29 -8.56 17.59
CA THR A 67 -11.33 -8.10 18.55
C THR A 67 -12.09 -6.92 17.96
N LEU A 68 -13.41 -6.84 18.17
CA LEU A 68 -14.19 -5.70 17.70
C LEU A 68 -13.79 -4.37 18.37
N PRO A 69 -13.62 -4.27 19.70
CA PRO A 69 -13.16 -3.02 20.33
C PRO A 69 -11.78 -2.58 19.82
N GLY A 70 -10.82 -3.50 19.69
CA GLY A 70 -9.49 -3.20 19.17
C GLY A 70 -9.53 -2.70 17.72
N ALA A 71 -10.36 -3.29 16.87
CA ALA A 71 -10.57 -2.85 15.49
C ALA A 71 -11.12 -1.42 15.43
N LEU A 72 -12.12 -1.08 16.26
CA LEU A 72 -12.70 0.27 16.30
C LEU A 72 -11.68 1.32 16.78
N VAL A 73 -10.88 1.00 17.80
CA VAL A 73 -9.80 1.87 18.27
C VAL A 73 -8.75 2.05 17.18
N LEU A 74 -8.28 0.97 16.55
CA LEU A 74 -7.32 1.02 15.46
C LEU A 74 -7.83 1.91 14.30
N ILE A 75 -9.04 1.69 13.84
CA ILE A 75 -9.65 2.46 12.75
C ILE A 75 -9.78 3.94 13.11
N ALA A 76 -10.16 4.25 14.36
CA ALA A 76 -10.25 5.63 14.83
C ALA A 76 -8.88 6.32 14.86
N VAL A 77 -7.83 5.60 15.24
CA VAL A 77 -6.43 6.08 15.24
C VAL A 77 -5.94 6.25 13.80
N GLU A 78 -6.16 5.28 12.92
CA GLU A 78 -5.81 5.38 11.49
C GLU A 78 -6.48 6.58 10.82
N ALA A 79 -7.72 6.90 11.18
CA ALA A 79 -8.44 8.07 10.68
C ALA A 79 -7.82 9.41 11.13
N LEU A 80 -6.96 9.45 12.15
CA LEU A 80 -6.26 10.66 12.56
C LEU A 80 -5.21 11.11 11.52
N PHE A 81 -4.61 10.21 10.75
CA PHE A 81 -3.62 10.57 9.73
C PHE A 81 -4.20 11.51 8.66
N PRO A 82 -5.30 11.17 7.96
CA PRO A 82 -5.93 12.11 7.04
C PRO A 82 -6.53 13.33 7.75
N ALA A 83 -6.94 13.23 9.03
CA ALA A 83 -7.38 14.38 9.81
C ALA A 83 -6.28 15.42 10.00
N VAL A 84 -5.09 14.99 10.44
CA VAL A 84 -3.91 15.84 10.61
C VAL A 84 -3.44 16.40 9.26
N ALA A 85 -3.44 15.57 8.20
CA ALA A 85 -3.13 16.04 6.86
C ALA A 85 -4.04 17.21 6.42
N CYS A 86 -5.35 17.13 6.70
CA CYS A 86 -6.30 18.21 6.40
C CYS A 86 -6.01 19.51 7.17
N LEU A 87 -5.40 19.45 8.35
CA LEU A 87 -4.93 20.65 9.06
C LEU A 87 -3.75 21.31 8.37
N ALA A 88 -2.84 20.52 7.80
CA ALA A 88 -1.66 21.02 7.09
C ALA A 88 -2.00 21.71 5.76
N VAL A 89 -3.25 21.62 5.27
CA VAL A 89 -3.68 22.23 4.01
C VAL A 89 -4.18 23.67 4.23
N PRO A 90 -3.65 24.70 3.53
CA PRO A 90 -4.17 26.05 3.61
C PRO A 90 -5.60 26.13 3.04
N PRO A 91 -6.54 26.87 3.69
CA PRO A 91 -7.93 26.92 3.23
C PRO A 91 -8.12 27.74 1.92
N ARG A 92 -7.21 28.67 1.65
CA ARG A 92 -7.20 29.60 0.49
C ARG A 92 -5.76 30.05 0.21
N PRO A 93 -5.43 30.50 -1.02
CA PRO A 93 -6.20 30.40 -2.27
C PRO A 93 -6.23 29.00 -2.85
N THR A 94 -6.97 28.79 -3.96
CA THR A 94 -7.14 27.49 -4.61
C THR A 94 -5.82 26.84 -4.98
N ALA A 95 -4.89 27.58 -5.59
CA ALA A 95 -3.56 27.07 -5.97
C ALA A 95 -2.75 26.58 -4.76
N ALA A 96 -2.75 27.33 -3.64
CA ALA A 96 -2.06 26.91 -2.42
C ALA A 96 -2.64 25.61 -1.85
N ARG A 97 -3.98 25.49 -1.85
CA ARG A 97 -4.67 24.26 -1.41
C ARG A 97 -4.39 23.10 -2.36
N ALA A 98 -4.39 23.33 -3.67
CA ALA A 98 -4.14 22.31 -4.67
C ALA A 98 -2.72 21.73 -4.58
N LEU A 99 -1.73 22.57 -4.25
CA LEU A 99 -0.36 22.14 -4.06
C LEU A 99 -0.16 21.39 -2.74
N ALA A 100 -0.69 21.91 -1.64
CA ALA A 100 -0.44 21.37 -0.31
C ALA A 100 -1.27 20.10 0.00
N PHE A 101 -2.47 19.92 -0.58
CA PHE A 101 -3.36 18.83 -0.22
C PHE A 101 -2.80 17.46 -0.61
N PRO A 102 -2.41 17.19 -1.87
CA PRO A 102 -1.81 15.89 -2.22
C PRO A 102 -0.56 15.59 -1.41
N ALA A 103 0.28 16.60 -1.21
CA ALA A 103 1.52 16.51 -0.47
C ALA A 103 1.28 16.17 1.02
N ALA A 104 0.35 16.85 1.68
CA ALA A 104 0.02 16.60 3.08
C ALA A 104 -0.55 15.18 3.29
N MET A 105 -1.41 14.71 2.36
CA MET A 105 -1.96 13.34 2.40
C MET A 105 -0.85 12.31 2.20
N THR A 106 0.11 12.55 1.30
CA THR A 106 1.25 11.66 1.07
C THR A 106 2.18 11.59 2.29
N LEU A 107 2.47 12.73 2.93
CA LEU A 107 3.25 12.74 4.17
C LEU A 107 2.54 12.01 5.31
N ALA A 108 1.24 12.19 5.45
CA ALA A 108 0.44 11.46 6.45
C ALA A 108 0.44 9.95 6.19
N GLU A 109 0.35 9.52 4.92
CA GLU A 109 0.47 8.11 4.54
C GLU A 109 1.86 7.57 4.89
N ALA A 110 2.93 8.30 4.61
CA ALA A 110 4.29 7.89 4.97
C ALA A 110 4.46 7.67 6.48
N VAL A 111 3.89 8.55 7.31
CA VAL A 111 3.89 8.38 8.77
C VAL A 111 3.06 7.15 9.16
N ARG A 112 1.86 6.98 8.59
CA ARG A 112 0.96 5.86 8.84
C ARG A 112 1.62 4.50 8.52
N MET A 113 2.42 4.45 7.46
CA MET A 113 3.12 3.24 7.04
C MET A 113 4.31 2.86 7.95
N THR A 114 4.73 3.76 8.86
CA THR A 114 5.90 3.55 9.71
C THR A 114 5.61 3.66 11.21
N TRP A 115 4.52 4.30 11.61
CA TRP A 115 4.17 4.59 13.00
C TRP A 115 2.65 4.54 13.22
N PRO A 116 2.18 4.09 14.40
CA PRO A 116 2.90 3.47 15.52
C PRO A 116 3.24 1.99 15.27
N PHE A 117 4.07 1.40 16.12
CA PHE A 117 4.41 -0.04 16.17
C PHE A 117 4.96 -0.61 14.84
N GLY A 118 5.64 0.19 14.04
CA GLY A 118 6.12 -0.16 12.71
C GLY A 118 5.16 0.21 11.58
N GLY A 119 3.99 0.78 11.92
CA GLY A 119 2.99 1.24 10.95
C GLY A 119 2.03 0.17 10.44
N LEU A 120 1.05 0.61 9.64
CA LEU A 120 0.05 -0.25 9.01
C LEU A 120 -0.12 0.11 7.53
N PRO A 121 0.72 -0.38 6.61
CA PRO A 121 0.62 -0.04 5.19
C PRO A 121 -0.62 -0.64 4.48
N ILE A 122 -1.19 -1.73 5.01
CA ILE A 122 -2.46 -2.31 4.51
C ILE A 122 -3.59 -1.29 4.65
N GLY A 123 -4.50 -1.25 3.68
CA GLY A 123 -5.57 -0.24 3.59
C GLY A 123 -5.11 1.10 2.99
N GLY A 124 -3.85 1.24 2.57
CA GLY A 124 -3.34 2.42 1.88
C GLY A 124 -3.92 2.60 0.49
N VAL A 125 -4.18 3.86 0.08
CA VAL A 125 -4.82 4.17 -1.22
C VAL A 125 -3.99 3.71 -2.43
N PHE A 126 -2.68 3.53 -2.28
CA PHE A 126 -1.79 3.01 -3.32
C PHE A 126 -2.15 1.57 -3.74
N LEU A 127 -2.70 0.74 -2.83
CA LEU A 127 -3.14 -0.62 -3.12
C LEU A 127 -4.29 -0.67 -4.12
N GLY A 128 -5.12 0.37 -4.15
CA GLY A 128 -6.18 0.53 -5.14
C GLY A 128 -5.67 0.78 -6.56
N GLN A 129 -4.38 1.05 -6.74
CA GLN A 129 -3.76 1.27 -8.06
C GLN A 129 -3.05 0.03 -8.60
N ALA A 130 -3.04 -1.08 -7.87
CA ALA A 130 -2.56 -2.37 -8.38
C ALA A 130 -3.37 -2.78 -9.62
N GLY A 131 -2.69 -3.23 -10.68
CA GLY A 131 -3.32 -3.47 -11.98
C GLY A 131 -3.84 -2.22 -12.71
N GLY A 132 -3.76 -1.03 -12.13
CA GLY A 132 -4.22 0.23 -12.71
C GLY A 132 -3.17 0.94 -13.56
N PRO A 133 -3.59 1.99 -14.32
CA PRO A 133 -2.70 2.68 -15.28
C PRO A 133 -1.57 3.50 -14.62
N LEU A 134 -1.63 3.73 -13.32
CA LEU A 134 -0.62 4.48 -12.57
C LEU A 134 0.46 3.58 -11.94
N LEU A 135 0.32 2.25 -12.01
CA LEU A 135 1.18 1.32 -11.29
C LEU A 135 2.68 1.52 -11.59
N ASP A 136 3.03 1.89 -12.82
CA ASP A 136 4.42 2.15 -13.23
C ASP A 136 5.08 3.31 -12.47
N LEU A 137 4.30 4.23 -11.84
CA LEU A 137 4.84 5.26 -10.95
C LEU A 137 5.59 4.68 -9.75
N ALA A 138 5.28 3.45 -9.37
CA ALA A 138 5.97 2.75 -8.29
C ALA A 138 7.48 2.60 -8.57
N ARG A 139 7.91 2.55 -9.84
CA ARG A 139 9.34 2.54 -10.23
C ARG A 139 10.07 3.82 -9.85
N LEU A 140 9.35 4.95 -9.77
CA LEU A 140 9.92 6.27 -9.47
C LEU A 140 9.99 6.56 -7.96
N GLY A 141 8.94 6.23 -7.22
CA GLY A 141 8.85 6.61 -5.80
C GLY A 141 7.95 5.69 -4.97
N GLY A 142 7.81 4.43 -5.37
CA GLY A 142 7.10 3.40 -4.60
C GLY A 142 5.63 3.72 -4.31
N PRO A 143 5.13 3.25 -3.17
CA PRO A 143 3.73 3.46 -2.74
C PRO A 143 3.40 4.95 -2.56
N LEU A 144 4.38 5.77 -2.17
CA LEU A 144 4.16 7.20 -1.95
C LEU A 144 3.96 7.97 -3.26
N ALA A 145 4.61 7.57 -4.36
CA ALA A 145 4.35 8.18 -5.67
C ALA A 145 2.94 7.85 -6.17
N LEU A 146 2.46 6.62 -5.97
CA LEU A 146 1.09 6.22 -6.27
C LEU A 146 0.08 7.02 -5.42
N THR A 147 0.33 7.15 -4.13
CA THR A 147 -0.48 7.94 -3.21
C THR A 147 -0.55 9.40 -3.65
N LEU A 148 0.58 10.03 -3.96
CA LEU A 148 0.66 11.41 -4.44
C LEU A 148 -0.15 11.59 -5.74
N ALA A 149 -0.03 10.65 -6.68
CA ALA A 149 -0.76 10.70 -7.95
C ALA A 149 -2.28 10.56 -7.77
N VAL A 150 -2.75 9.70 -6.86
CA VAL A 150 -4.18 9.57 -6.55
C VAL A 150 -4.74 10.90 -6.02
N TRP A 151 -4.10 11.50 -5.03
CA TRP A 151 -4.57 12.76 -4.45
C TRP A 151 -4.47 13.93 -5.42
N THR A 152 -3.41 13.96 -6.29
CA THR A 152 -3.25 14.99 -7.33
C THR A 152 -4.31 14.83 -8.43
N GLY A 153 -4.58 13.60 -8.85
CA GLY A 153 -5.65 13.29 -9.80
C GLY A 153 -7.03 13.68 -9.26
N GLY A 154 -7.25 13.51 -7.96
CA GLY A 154 -8.46 14.01 -7.30
C GLY A 154 -8.62 15.53 -7.39
N VAL A 155 -7.53 16.28 -7.17
CA VAL A 155 -7.52 17.73 -7.37
C VAL A 155 -7.87 18.08 -8.81
N ALA A 156 -7.31 17.37 -9.80
CA ALA A 156 -7.59 17.61 -11.22
C ALA A 156 -9.08 17.42 -11.53
N VAL A 157 -9.67 16.31 -11.09
CA VAL A 157 -11.09 15.98 -11.32
C VAL A 157 -12.02 17.04 -10.69
N ALA A 158 -11.77 17.40 -9.41
CA ALA A 158 -12.64 18.35 -8.72
C ALA A 158 -12.48 19.78 -9.26
N ALA A 159 -11.28 20.18 -9.64
CA ALA A 159 -11.04 21.49 -10.23
C ALA A 159 -11.66 21.62 -11.63
N ALA A 160 -11.59 20.55 -12.46
CA ALA A 160 -12.25 20.49 -13.76
C ALA A 160 -13.77 20.60 -13.62
N ALA A 161 -14.37 19.80 -12.72
CA ALA A 161 -15.81 19.86 -12.46
C ALA A 161 -16.26 21.26 -11.99
N GLY A 162 -15.48 21.89 -11.11
CA GLY A 162 -15.76 23.26 -10.63
C GLY A 162 -15.62 24.32 -11.72
N ALA A 163 -14.67 24.19 -12.64
CA ALA A 163 -14.51 25.10 -13.77
C ALA A 163 -15.71 25.01 -14.73
N VAL A 164 -16.13 23.80 -15.06
CA VAL A 164 -17.33 23.53 -15.91
C VAL A 164 -18.59 24.12 -15.27
N ALA A 165 -18.83 23.81 -13.98
CA ALA A 165 -19.99 24.33 -13.25
C ALA A 165 -20.04 25.87 -13.22
N GLY A 166 -18.88 26.52 -13.01
CA GLY A 166 -18.72 27.97 -13.05
C GLY A 166 -19.03 28.56 -14.42
N GLY A 167 -18.57 27.92 -15.51
CA GLY A 167 -18.85 28.31 -16.89
C GLY A 167 -20.34 28.22 -17.23
N VAL A 168 -20.99 27.11 -16.88
CA VAL A 168 -22.44 26.92 -17.09
C VAL A 168 -23.26 27.96 -16.33
N ALA A 169 -22.92 28.23 -15.07
CA ALA A 169 -23.60 29.25 -14.27
C ALA A 169 -23.47 30.64 -14.91
N HIS A 170 -22.27 30.98 -15.41
CA HIS A 170 -22.06 32.24 -16.12
C HIS A 170 -22.91 32.38 -17.39
N GLN A 171 -22.96 31.33 -18.23
CA GLN A 171 -23.77 31.32 -19.43
C GLN A 171 -25.27 31.46 -19.13
N ARG A 172 -25.77 30.82 -18.05
CA ARG A 172 -27.19 30.95 -17.63
C ARG A 172 -27.50 32.37 -17.20
N VAL A 173 -26.62 33.02 -16.43
CA VAL A 173 -26.80 34.42 -16.02
C VAL A 173 -26.73 35.36 -17.23
N ALA A 174 -25.80 35.14 -18.17
CA ALA A 174 -25.69 35.95 -19.39
C ALA A 174 -26.97 35.84 -20.28
N ARG A 175 -27.54 34.63 -20.41
CA ARG A 175 -28.81 34.42 -21.16
C ARG A 175 -30.03 35.02 -20.47
N ALA A 176 -30.05 35.03 -19.12
CA ALA A 176 -31.15 35.59 -18.34
C ALA A 176 -31.15 37.14 -18.28
N SER A 177 -29.96 37.75 -18.49
CA SER A 177 -29.79 39.22 -18.37
C SER A 177 -30.14 40.02 -19.63
N GLY A 178 -30.55 39.37 -20.76
CA GLY A 178 -30.90 40.06 -22.00
C GLY A 178 -29.73 40.87 -22.64
N PRO A 179 -29.97 41.61 -23.74
CA PRO A 179 -28.99 42.49 -24.34
C PRO A 179 -28.59 43.58 -23.35
N ILE A 180 -27.29 43.80 -23.17
CA ILE A 180 -26.71 44.78 -22.26
C ILE A 180 -27.03 46.18 -22.83
N ASP A 181 -27.64 47.04 -22.03
CA ASP A 181 -27.75 48.48 -22.31
C ASP A 181 -26.34 49.11 -22.18
N PRO A 182 -25.75 49.62 -23.28
CA PRO A 182 -24.39 50.17 -23.22
C PRO A 182 -24.27 51.46 -22.37
N ALA A 183 -25.39 52.02 -21.92
CA ALA A 183 -25.41 53.26 -21.10
C ALA A 183 -25.30 53.03 -19.59
N ALA A 184 -25.45 51.79 -19.11
CA ALA A 184 -25.29 51.43 -17.70
C ALA A 184 -23.83 51.05 -17.42
N GLY A 185 -22.96 51.99 -17.06
CA GLY A 185 -21.55 51.81 -16.74
C GLY A 185 -21.24 51.05 -15.44
N GLU A 186 -21.90 49.90 -15.21
CA GLU A 186 -21.61 49.01 -14.11
C GLU A 186 -20.60 47.94 -14.56
N GLU A 187 -19.32 48.18 -14.33
CA GLU A 187 -18.32 47.13 -14.29
C GLU A 187 -18.72 46.09 -13.24
N ARG A 188 -19.22 44.95 -13.70
CA ARG A 188 -19.44 43.79 -12.82
C ARG A 188 -18.11 43.19 -12.40
N PRO A 189 -17.69 43.35 -11.12
CA PRO A 189 -16.36 42.91 -10.69
C PRO A 189 -16.27 41.39 -10.67
N GLY A 190 -15.35 40.81 -11.48
CA GLY A 190 -14.47 39.75 -11.02
C GLY A 190 -15.00 38.34 -10.77
N ARG A 191 -16.09 37.86 -11.37
CA ARG A 191 -16.50 36.45 -11.24
C ARG A 191 -15.81 35.50 -12.22
N THR A 192 -15.16 35.99 -13.26
CA THR A 192 -14.41 35.20 -14.27
C THR A 192 -13.11 34.60 -13.74
N GLY A 193 -12.44 35.26 -12.78
CA GLY A 193 -11.15 34.81 -12.24
C GLY A 193 -11.19 33.47 -11.49
N GLY A 194 -12.32 33.12 -10.87
CA GLY A 194 -12.45 31.87 -10.12
C GLY A 194 -12.49 30.63 -11.01
N GLY A 195 -13.22 30.70 -12.13
CA GLY A 195 -13.32 29.62 -13.11
C GLY A 195 -11.99 29.36 -13.81
N VAL A 196 -11.31 30.43 -14.22
CA VAL A 196 -9.95 30.34 -14.83
C VAL A 196 -8.94 29.72 -13.86
N ALA A 197 -8.94 30.11 -12.59
CA ALA A 197 -8.04 29.52 -11.60
C ALA A 197 -8.29 28.03 -11.40
N LEU A 198 -9.53 27.58 -11.43
CA LEU A 198 -9.89 26.16 -11.36
C LEU A 198 -9.45 25.41 -12.64
N ALA A 199 -9.70 25.97 -13.82
CA ALA A 199 -9.28 25.38 -15.09
C ALA A 199 -7.75 25.21 -15.16
N VAL A 200 -6.98 26.23 -14.78
CA VAL A 200 -5.51 26.15 -14.69
C VAL A 200 -5.08 25.11 -13.67
N THR A 201 -5.72 25.07 -12.50
CA THR A 201 -5.42 24.06 -11.47
C THR A 201 -5.67 22.64 -11.99
N ALA A 202 -6.78 22.42 -12.68
CA ALA A 202 -7.12 21.11 -13.29
C ALA A 202 -6.07 20.71 -14.33
N ALA A 203 -5.71 21.63 -15.24
CA ALA A 203 -4.72 21.36 -16.28
C ALA A 203 -3.34 21.03 -15.69
N VAL A 204 -2.84 21.82 -14.74
CA VAL A 204 -1.55 21.56 -14.09
C VAL A 204 -1.53 20.22 -13.35
N ALA A 205 -2.58 19.93 -12.59
CA ALA A 205 -2.66 18.66 -11.84
C ALA A 205 -2.78 17.45 -12.80
N LEU A 206 -3.55 17.57 -13.88
CA LEU A 206 -3.65 16.51 -14.90
C LEU A 206 -2.32 16.29 -15.61
N VAL A 207 -1.65 17.36 -16.03
CA VAL A 207 -0.33 17.27 -16.67
C VAL A 207 0.68 16.62 -15.74
N ALA A 208 0.68 16.96 -14.44
CA ALA A 208 1.58 16.34 -13.46
C ALA A 208 1.34 14.82 -13.36
N VAL A 209 0.08 14.37 -13.27
CA VAL A 209 -0.25 12.94 -13.19
C VAL A 209 0.12 12.21 -14.49
N VAL A 210 -0.24 12.78 -15.66
CA VAL A 210 0.03 12.16 -16.96
C VAL A 210 1.53 12.10 -17.24
N SER A 211 2.27 13.20 -16.98
CA SER A 211 3.73 13.23 -17.16
C SER A 211 4.42 12.24 -16.22
N GLY A 212 3.95 12.14 -14.96
CA GLY A 212 4.43 11.16 -14.01
C GLY A 212 4.18 9.73 -14.51
N ALA A 213 2.97 9.42 -14.96
CA ALA A 213 2.63 8.09 -15.51
C ALA A 213 3.48 7.72 -16.73
N VAL A 214 3.71 8.68 -17.63
CA VAL A 214 4.60 8.50 -18.79
C VAL A 214 6.04 8.27 -18.32
N ALA A 215 6.55 9.09 -17.40
CA ALA A 215 7.88 8.92 -16.83
C ALA A 215 8.04 7.54 -16.16
N GLY A 216 7.03 7.07 -15.41
CA GLY A 216 7.02 5.75 -14.79
C GLY A 216 7.11 4.61 -15.79
N ARG A 217 6.41 4.71 -16.92
CA ARG A 217 6.47 3.71 -18.01
C ARG A 217 7.85 3.60 -18.65
N HIS A 218 8.57 4.72 -18.77
CA HIS A 218 9.91 4.79 -19.34
C HIS A 218 11.03 4.65 -18.30
N ALA A 219 10.69 4.60 -17.02
CA ALA A 219 11.66 4.41 -15.95
C ALA A 219 12.27 3.00 -16.01
N PRO A 220 13.53 2.83 -15.53
CA PRO A 220 14.15 1.51 -15.41
C PRO A 220 13.26 0.52 -14.65
N ASP A 221 13.05 -0.66 -15.24
CA ASP A 221 12.12 -1.70 -14.76
C ASP A 221 12.83 -2.96 -14.22
N GLY A 222 14.09 -2.84 -13.83
CA GLY A 222 14.94 -3.96 -13.43
C GLY A 222 15.87 -4.46 -14.55
N GLY A 223 15.76 -3.89 -15.76
CA GLY A 223 16.58 -4.24 -16.90
C GLY A 223 16.21 -5.57 -17.57
N PRO A 224 17.04 -6.05 -18.51
CA PRO A 224 16.80 -7.31 -19.21
C PRO A 224 16.90 -8.51 -18.26
N SER A 225 16.27 -9.62 -18.65
CA SER A 225 16.45 -10.90 -17.97
C SER A 225 17.89 -11.39 -18.11
N VAL A 226 18.46 -11.81 -16.99
CA VAL A 226 19.79 -12.46 -16.95
C VAL A 226 19.68 -13.99 -16.90
N GLY A 227 18.48 -14.51 -16.98
CA GLY A 227 18.14 -15.93 -16.96
C GLY A 227 16.75 -16.16 -16.39
N THR A 228 16.23 -17.35 -16.56
CA THR A 228 14.91 -17.75 -16.08
C THR A 228 14.99 -18.85 -15.03
N VAL A 229 13.95 -18.94 -14.19
CA VAL A 229 13.76 -20.01 -13.20
C VAL A 229 12.38 -20.60 -13.38
N SER A 230 12.30 -21.92 -13.51
CA SER A 230 11.02 -22.63 -13.37
C SER A 230 10.65 -22.68 -11.90
N ALA A 231 9.54 -22.05 -11.52
CA ALA A 231 9.09 -21.94 -10.13
C ALA A 231 7.72 -22.57 -9.93
N ALA A 232 7.53 -23.21 -8.78
CA ALA A 232 6.23 -23.67 -8.29
C ALA A 232 5.97 -23.11 -6.89
N ALA A 233 4.84 -22.45 -6.71
CA ALA A 233 4.31 -22.06 -5.41
C ALA A 233 3.19 -23.02 -5.02
N VAL A 234 3.36 -23.69 -3.89
CA VAL A 234 2.49 -24.80 -3.46
C VAL A 234 1.48 -24.31 -2.44
N GLN A 235 0.20 -24.49 -2.72
CA GLN A 235 -0.92 -24.23 -1.83
C GLN A 235 -1.51 -25.55 -1.33
N GLY A 236 -1.32 -25.85 -0.04
CA GLY A 236 -1.86 -27.08 0.57
C GLY A 236 -3.38 -27.11 0.66
N GLY A 237 -4.01 -25.94 0.70
CA GLY A 237 -5.46 -25.77 0.85
C GLY A 237 -5.93 -26.03 2.28
N GLY A 238 -7.23 -25.90 2.50
CA GLY A 238 -7.85 -26.19 3.79
C GLY A 238 -8.82 -25.11 4.26
N PRO A 239 -9.31 -25.22 5.51
CA PRO A 239 -10.27 -24.29 6.07
C PRO A 239 -9.66 -22.89 6.30
N ARG A 240 -10.54 -21.87 6.37
CA ARG A 240 -10.19 -20.47 6.58
C ARG A 240 -11.01 -19.88 7.73
N GLY A 241 -10.50 -18.82 8.34
CA GLY A 241 -11.18 -18.11 9.45
C GLY A 241 -10.92 -18.74 10.81
N PHE A 242 -9.91 -19.58 10.94
CA PHE A 242 -9.51 -20.23 12.19
C PHE A 242 -8.27 -19.55 12.76
N ARG A 243 -8.21 -19.45 14.09
CA ARG A 243 -6.98 -19.04 14.78
C ARG A 243 -5.94 -20.16 14.67
N LYS A 244 -4.65 -19.82 14.69
CA LYS A 244 -3.54 -20.77 14.66
C LYS A 244 -3.71 -21.88 15.71
N SER A 245 -4.13 -21.53 16.92
CA SER A 245 -4.39 -22.49 18.03
C SER A 245 -5.54 -23.48 17.76
N GLN A 246 -6.34 -23.27 16.73
CA GLN A 246 -7.48 -24.14 16.38
C GLN A 246 -7.18 -25.06 15.19
N VAL A 247 -5.98 -24.98 14.64
CA VAL A 247 -5.56 -25.78 13.47
C VAL A 247 -4.39 -26.65 13.89
N ASP A 248 -4.53 -27.95 13.70
CA ASP A 248 -3.45 -28.91 13.94
C ASP A 248 -2.30 -28.70 12.93
N PRO A 249 -1.07 -28.36 13.39
CA PRO A 249 0.09 -28.14 12.53
C PRO A 249 0.43 -29.34 11.64
N ALA A 250 0.29 -30.58 12.16
CA ALA A 250 0.57 -31.79 11.41
C ALA A 250 -0.38 -31.92 10.20
N SER A 251 -1.65 -31.53 10.35
CA SER A 251 -2.61 -31.52 9.26
C SER A 251 -2.30 -30.49 8.17
N VAL A 252 -1.71 -29.34 8.55
CA VAL A 252 -1.25 -28.31 7.58
C VAL A 252 -0.08 -28.84 6.78
N LEU A 253 0.93 -29.38 7.45
CA LEU A 253 2.12 -29.99 6.83
C LEU A 253 1.71 -31.16 5.90
N ALA A 254 0.85 -32.07 6.36
CA ALA A 254 0.39 -33.20 5.55
C ALA A 254 -0.31 -32.75 4.26
N ARG A 255 -1.15 -31.69 4.30
CA ARG A 255 -1.77 -31.13 3.10
C ARG A 255 -0.75 -30.52 2.15
N GLN A 256 0.28 -29.87 2.69
CA GLN A 256 1.35 -29.25 1.91
C GLN A 256 2.21 -30.30 1.19
N VAL A 257 2.60 -31.36 1.90
CA VAL A 257 3.33 -32.51 1.34
C VAL A 257 2.48 -33.16 0.23
N ALA A 258 1.19 -33.47 0.51
CA ALA A 258 0.31 -34.09 -0.46
C ALA A 258 0.11 -33.25 -1.74
N ALA A 259 0.10 -31.91 -1.64
CA ALA A 259 0.06 -31.01 -2.80
C ALA A 259 1.37 -31.09 -3.61
N THR A 260 2.51 -31.16 -2.93
CA THR A 260 3.84 -31.27 -3.54
C THR A 260 4.02 -32.64 -4.24
N ASP A 261 3.61 -33.72 -3.61
CA ASP A 261 3.66 -35.08 -4.21
C ASP A 261 2.76 -35.19 -5.45
N ARG A 262 1.57 -34.57 -5.41
CA ARG A 262 0.70 -34.50 -6.59
C ARG A 262 1.36 -33.73 -7.73
N MET A 263 2.05 -32.62 -7.44
CA MET A 263 2.82 -31.86 -8.42
C MET A 263 3.84 -32.75 -9.11
N GLN A 264 4.68 -33.46 -8.33
CA GLN A 264 5.73 -34.32 -8.84
C GLN A 264 5.18 -35.44 -9.76
N ARG A 265 4.07 -36.05 -9.37
CA ARG A 265 3.42 -37.10 -10.20
C ARG A 265 2.92 -36.59 -11.55
N LEU A 266 2.35 -35.38 -11.57
CA LEU A 266 1.82 -34.77 -12.80
C LEU A 266 2.93 -34.32 -13.77
N ASP A 267 4.13 -34.10 -13.28
CA ASP A 267 5.30 -33.67 -14.07
C ASP A 267 6.18 -34.84 -14.54
N GLY A 268 5.69 -36.07 -14.45
CA GLY A 268 6.49 -37.24 -14.82
C GLY A 268 7.74 -37.43 -13.96
N GLY A 269 7.70 -36.95 -12.71
CA GLY A 269 8.83 -37.02 -11.76
C GLY A 269 9.76 -35.82 -11.77
N HIS A 270 9.61 -34.89 -12.72
CA HIS A 270 10.43 -33.67 -12.76
C HIS A 270 9.83 -32.58 -11.88
N ALA A 271 10.65 -31.95 -11.06
CA ALA A 271 10.26 -30.77 -10.28
C ALA A 271 10.84 -29.49 -10.89
N PRO A 272 10.20 -28.33 -10.69
CA PRO A 272 10.77 -27.04 -11.06
C PRO A 272 12.04 -26.75 -10.27
N ALA A 273 12.89 -25.88 -10.79
CA ALA A 273 14.15 -25.49 -10.16
C ALA A 273 13.97 -24.83 -8.78
N LEU A 274 12.80 -24.22 -8.55
CA LEU A 274 12.43 -23.56 -7.30
C LEU A 274 11.03 -24.02 -6.87
N VAL A 275 10.91 -24.49 -5.64
CA VAL A 275 9.62 -24.78 -4.96
C VAL A 275 9.49 -23.88 -3.75
N LEU A 276 8.41 -23.09 -3.70
CA LEU A 276 8.09 -22.21 -2.58
C LEU A 276 6.91 -22.77 -1.80
N TRP A 277 7.10 -22.96 -0.50
CA TRP A 277 6.05 -23.26 0.46
C TRP A 277 5.65 -22.01 1.25
N PRO A 278 4.40 -21.92 1.71
CA PRO A 278 3.90 -20.76 2.46
C PRO A 278 4.54 -20.56 3.83
N GLU A 279 4.27 -19.40 4.44
CA GLU A 279 4.58 -19.09 5.82
C GLU A 279 3.89 -20.07 6.78
N ASP A 280 4.60 -20.48 7.84
CA ASP A 280 4.06 -21.21 8.99
C ASP A 280 3.38 -22.57 8.61
N VAL A 281 3.85 -23.19 7.55
CA VAL A 281 3.38 -24.55 7.18
C VAL A 281 4.14 -25.65 7.93
N VAL A 282 5.31 -25.32 8.46
CA VAL A 282 6.06 -26.08 9.45
C VAL A 282 6.07 -25.29 10.74
N SER A 283 5.46 -25.83 11.79
CA SER A 283 5.36 -25.15 13.09
C SER A 283 5.83 -26.09 14.19
N LEU A 284 6.96 -25.73 14.81
CA LEU A 284 7.68 -26.59 15.74
C LEU A 284 7.58 -26.08 17.19
N PRO A 285 7.38 -26.99 18.16
CA PRO A 285 7.46 -26.64 19.57
C PRO A 285 8.89 -26.43 20.07
N THR A 286 9.88 -26.79 19.26
CA THR A 286 11.33 -26.68 19.51
C THR A 286 12.02 -26.05 18.31
N VAL A 287 13.33 -25.92 18.32
CA VAL A 287 14.13 -25.43 17.19
C VAL A 287 14.16 -26.45 16.04
N LEU A 288 14.32 -25.93 14.82
CA LEU A 288 14.37 -26.74 13.60
C LEU A 288 15.65 -27.59 13.55
N ASP A 289 16.77 -27.04 14.01
CA ASP A 289 18.08 -27.71 13.94
C ASP A 289 18.08 -29.06 14.66
N GLY A 290 18.38 -30.14 13.90
CA GLY A 290 18.39 -31.51 14.40
C GLY A 290 17.01 -32.14 14.57
N SER A 291 15.93 -31.49 14.09
CA SER A 291 14.57 -32.04 14.16
C SER A 291 14.31 -33.07 13.05
N GLN A 292 13.28 -33.90 13.24
CA GLN A 292 12.80 -34.81 12.20
C GLN A 292 12.27 -34.06 10.98
N GLU A 293 11.71 -32.87 11.19
CA GLU A 293 11.19 -32.00 10.13
C GLU A 293 12.33 -31.47 9.26
N GLU A 294 13.48 -31.08 9.85
CA GLU A 294 14.66 -30.69 9.08
C GLU A 294 15.12 -31.83 8.18
N GLU A 295 15.25 -33.04 8.71
CA GLU A 295 15.66 -34.23 7.94
C GLU A 295 14.65 -34.54 6.81
N ALA A 296 13.34 -34.46 7.11
CA ALA A 296 12.28 -34.69 6.14
C ALA A 296 12.28 -33.65 5.00
N LEU A 297 12.50 -32.37 5.31
CA LEU A 297 12.60 -31.28 4.32
C LEU A 297 13.87 -31.40 3.48
N SER A 298 14.99 -31.74 4.09
CA SER A 298 16.25 -32.06 3.43
C SER A 298 16.07 -33.24 2.44
N ALA A 299 15.44 -34.32 2.88
CA ALA A 299 15.13 -35.48 2.02
C ALA A 299 14.16 -35.11 0.89
N LEU A 300 13.18 -34.25 1.15
CA LEU A 300 12.24 -33.75 0.14
C LEU A 300 12.97 -32.92 -0.94
N ALA A 301 13.84 -32.00 -0.55
CA ALA A 301 14.63 -31.18 -1.48
C ALA A 301 15.53 -32.08 -2.38
N ARG A 302 16.22 -33.08 -1.79
CA ARG A 302 16.98 -34.09 -2.54
C ARG A 302 16.12 -34.88 -3.52
N ARG A 303 14.98 -35.39 -3.05
CA ARG A 303 14.05 -36.18 -3.89
C ARG A 303 13.52 -35.38 -5.08
N LEU A 304 13.27 -34.08 -4.88
CA LEU A 304 12.78 -33.19 -5.92
C LEU A 304 13.89 -32.60 -6.81
N HIS A 305 15.15 -32.70 -6.41
CA HIS A 305 16.29 -32.00 -7.04
C HIS A 305 16.03 -30.52 -7.26
N THR A 306 15.50 -29.82 -6.24
CA THR A 306 15.02 -28.43 -6.32
C THR A 306 15.61 -27.57 -5.19
N THR A 307 15.72 -26.26 -5.44
CA THR A 307 15.76 -25.31 -4.32
C THR A 307 14.40 -25.30 -3.66
N LEU A 308 14.30 -25.73 -2.41
CA LEU A 308 13.06 -25.74 -1.62
C LEU A 308 13.12 -24.62 -0.58
N VAL A 309 12.16 -23.68 -0.66
CA VAL A 309 12.03 -22.60 0.34
C VAL A 309 10.74 -22.81 1.12
N VAL A 310 10.84 -22.87 2.45
CA VAL A 310 9.75 -23.23 3.36
C VAL A 310 9.58 -22.17 4.45
N GLY A 311 8.33 -21.78 4.72
CA GLY A 311 8.00 -20.96 5.89
C GLY A 311 7.90 -21.82 7.15
N VAL A 312 8.73 -21.50 8.13
CA VAL A 312 8.89 -22.23 9.39
C VAL A 312 8.60 -21.28 10.56
N THR A 313 7.89 -21.78 11.57
CA THR A 313 7.85 -21.16 12.89
C THR A 313 8.41 -22.13 13.92
N GLU A 314 9.34 -21.69 14.77
CA GLU A 314 9.97 -22.50 15.79
C GLU A 314 9.93 -21.81 17.15
N THR A 315 9.65 -22.54 18.22
CA THR A 315 9.70 -22.02 19.59
C THR A 315 11.14 -22.03 20.10
N VAL A 316 11.66 -20.85 20.44
CA VAL A 316 13.06 -20.70 20.90
C VAL A 316 13.17 -20.55 22.41
N SER A 317 12.08 -20.19 23.09
CA SER A 317 12.00 -20.13 24.55
C SER A 317 10.54 -20.17 25.02
N SER A 318 10.32 -20.21 26.34
CA SER A 318 8.98 -20.16 26.94
C SER A 318 8.17 -18.89 26.63
N ILE A 319 8.80 -17.84 26.08
CA ILE A 319 8.19 -16.54 25.81
C ILE A 319 8.38 -16.06 24.36
N ALA A 320 9.13 -16.80 23.53
CA ALA A 320 9.53 -16.34 22.20
C ALA A 320 9.52 -17.46 21.15
N PHE A 321 9.20 -17.07 19.91
CA PHE A 321 9.32 -17.93 18.72
C PHE A 321 9.98 -17.17 17.57
N ARG A 322 10.55 -17.89 16.59
CA ARG A 322 10.99 -17.33 15.31
C ARG A 322 9.95 -17.61 14.23
N ASN A 323 9.80 -16.66 13.32
CA ASN A 323 9.06 -16.81 12.07
C ASN A 323 10.05 -16.57 10.94
N GLU A 324 10.31 -17.60 10.14
CA GLU A 324 11.40 -17.57 9.16
C GLU A 324 11.04 -18.27 7.85
N ALA A 325 11.76 -17.93 6.80
CA ALA A 325 11.87 -18.72 5.59
C ALA A 325 13.22 -19.43 5.57
N VAL A 326 13.20 -20.72 5.30
CA VAL A 326 14.40 -21.57 5.29
C VAL A 326 14.54 -22.20 3.91
N ALA A 327 15.74 -22.21 3.36
CA ALA A 327 16.06 -22.73 2.03
C ALA A 327 16.98 -23.94 2.09
N TRP A 328 16.59 -25.01 1.37
CA TRP A 328 17.40 -26.19 1.10
C TRP A 328 17.81 -26.24 -0.36
N GLY A 329 19.05 -26.62 -0.62
CA GLY A 329 19.57 -26.89 -1.96
C GLY A 329 19.07 -28.21 -2.54
N PRO A 330 19.29 -28.46 -3.86
CA PRO A 330 18.91 -29.71 -4.53
C PRO A 330 19.59 -30.97 -3.96
N ASP A 331 20.70 -30.80 -3.26
CA ASP A 331 21.44 -31.83 -2.53
C ASP A 331 20.89 -32.09 -1.12
N GLY A 332 19.89 -31.31 -0.70
CA GLY A 332 19.28 -31.35 0.62
C GLY A 332 20.05 -30.60 1.71
N THR A 333 21.10 -29.87 1.38
CA THR A 333 21.78 -29.00 2.35
C THR A 333 20.94 -27.79 2.68
N LEU A 334 20.87 -27.39 3.96
CA LEU A 334 20.31 -26.12 4.37
C LEU A 334 21.30 -25.01 3.94
N VAL A 335 20.85 -24.12 3.02
CA VAL A 335 21.74 -23.11 2.41
C VAL A 335 21.49 -21.71 2.91
N ALA A 336 20.29 -21.39 3.38
CA ALA A 336 19.98 -20.03 3.85
C ALA A 336 18.78 -20.00 4.80
N ARG A 337 18.75 -18.99 5.67
CA ARG A 337 17.61 -18.63 6.54
C ARG A 337 17.37 -17.14 6.49
N TYR A 338 16.13 -16.74 6.57
CA TYR A 338 15.70 -15.35 6.72
C TYR A 338 14.64 -15.26 7.81
N GLU A 339 14.95 -14.59 8.91
CA GLU A 339 14.02 -14.29 9.98
C GLU A 339 13.22 -13.04 9.63
N LYS A 340 11.89 -13.10 9.84
CA LYS A 340 10.95 -12.00 9.59
C LYS A 340 11.30 -10.76 10.41
N VAL A 341 11.46 -9.62 9.74
CA VAL A 341 11.84 -8.34 10.35
C VAL A 341 10.61 -7.55 10.80
N HIS A 342 9.61 -7.35 9.91
CA HIS A 342 8.38 -6.66 10.24
C HIS A 342 7.33 -7.63 10.78
N ARG A 343 7.24 -7.70 12.10
CA ARG A 343 6.28 -8.54 12.82
C ARG A 343 4.91 -7.89 12.87
N VAL A 344 3.84 -8.68 12.90
CA VAL A 344 2.45 -8.20 13.01
C VAL A 344 2.15 -7.78 14.45
N PRO A 345 1.92 -6.48 14.73
CA PRO A 345 1.52 -6.03 16.06
C PRO A 345 0.20 -6.69 16.49
N PHE A 346 0.12 -7.16 17.72
CA PHE A 346 -1.03 -7.89 18.32
C PHE A 346 -1.39 -9.20 17.61
N GLY A 347 -0.59 -9.64 16.64
CA GLY A 347 -0.72 -10.94 15.97
C GLY A 347 0.47 -11.85 16.24
N GLU A 348 1.69 -11.30 16.17
CA GLU A 348 2.94 -12.03 16.38
C GLU A 348 3.72 -11.55 17.61
N TYR A 349 3.44 -10.35 18.09
CA TYR A 349 3.97 -9.81 19.34
C TYR A 349 3.01 -8.78 19.91
N VAL A 350 3.13 -8.49 21.20
CA VAL A 350 2.35 -7.42 21.84
C VAL A 350 3.26 -6.25 22.17
N PRO A 351 3.12 -5.11 21.43
CA PRO A 351 3.85 -3.90 21.80
C PRO A 351 3.53 -3.49 23.23
N TYR A 352 4.54 -3.07 24.01
CA TYR A 352 4.34 -2.68 25.42
C TYR A 352 3.48 -3.68 26.20
N ARG A 353 3.78 -4.98 26.09
CA ARG A 353 3.02 -6.08 26.70
C ARG A 353 2.69 -5.84 28.20
N SER A 354 3.63 -5.26 28.94
CA SER A 354 3.42 -4.91 30.36
C SER A 354 2.27 -3.92 30.60
N PHE A 355 2.02 -3.03 29.65
CA PHE A 355 0.90 -2.09 29.70
C PHE A 355 -0.39 -2.74 29.22
N PHE A 356 -0.38 -3.37 28.04
CA PHE A 356 -1.60 -3.91 27.43
C PHE A 356 -2.19 -5.10 28.17
N ARG A 357 -1.40 -5.87 28.95
CA ARG A 357 -1.92 -6.96 29.81
C ARG A 357 -2.96 -6.48 30.85
N HIS A 358 -2.95 -5.19 31.20
CA HIS A 358 -3.94 -4.61 32.12
C HIS A 358 -5.23 -4.18 31.41
N LEU A 359 -5.22 -4.06 30.08
CA LEU A 359 -6.34 -3.55 29.28
C LEU A 359 -7.05 -4.65 28.49
N ALA A 360 -6.39 -5.75 28.19
CA ALA A 360 -6.93 -6.81 27.35
C ALA A 360 -6.39 -8.19 27.71
N ASN A 361 -7.16 -9.23 27.38
CA ASN A 361 -6.67 -10.61 27.44
C ASN A 361 -5.70 -10.88 26.30
N LEU A 362 -4.44 -11.14 26.61
CA LEU A 362 -3.36 -11.37 25.64
C LEU A 362 -3.12 -12.87 25.35
N SER A 363 -4.00 -13.77 25.81
CA SER A 363 -3.85 -15.22 25.61
C SER A 363 -3.83 -15.65 24.13
N ALA A 364 -4.32 -14.80 23.22
CA ALA A 364 -4.27 -15.05 21.79
C ALA A 364 -2.85 -14.91 21.19
N VAL A 365 -1.93 -14.22 21.90
CA VAL A 365 -0.52 -14.03 21.51
C VAL A 365 0.35 -14.41 22.70
N PRO A 366 0.47 -15.70 23.02
CA PRO A 366 1.17 -16.15 24.23
C PRO A 366 2.70 -15.93 24.14
N LEU A 367 3.26 -16.04 22.95
CA LEU A 367 4.68 -15.84 22.68
C LEU A 367 4.87 -14.61 21.79
N ASP A 368 6.02 -13.95 21.93
CA ASP A 368 6.40 -12.86 21.02
C ASP A 368 7.38 -13.37 19.96
N ALA A 369 7.13 -13.01 18.69
CA ALA A 369 8.08 -13.29 17.63
C ALA A 369 9.39 -12.52 17.86
N VAL A 370 10.53 -13.16 17.67
CA VAL A 370 11.85 -12.52 17.64
C VAL A 370 11.95 -11.70 16.34
N PRO A 371 12.40 -10.43 16.37
CA PRO A 371 12.60 -9.67 15.14
C PRO A 371 13.89 -10.09 14.45
N GLY A 372 13.83 -10.37 13.16
CA GLY A 372 15.00 -10.56 12.30
C GLY A 372 15.73 -9.24 12.03
N THR A 373 16.95 -9.35 11.53
CA THR A 373 17.81 -8.21 11.14
C THR A 373 18.34 -8.32 9.71
N GLY A 374 18.02 -9.40 9.00
CA GLY A 374 18.53 -9.70 7.66
C GLY A 374 18.00 -8.77 6.56
N THR A 375 18.74 -8.72 5.46
CA THR A 375 18.35 -7.94 4.27
C THR A 375 17.20 -8.58 3.49
N GLY A 376 16.92 -9.86 3.71
CA GLY A 376 15.99 -10.67 2.90
C GLY A 376 16.67 -11.42 1.76
N LEU A 377 17.98 -11.26 1.54
CA LEU A 377 18.70 -12.00 0.51
C LEU A 377 19.01 -13.43 0.97
N MET A 378 18.71 -14.39 0.12
CA MET A 378 19.11 -15.80 0.21
C MET A 378 19.89 -16.19 -1.03
N GLU A 379 21.14 -16.63 -0.86
CA GLU A 379 21.95 -17.20 -1.94
C GLU A 379 21.58 -18.69 -2.10
N THR A 380 21.15 -19.07 -3.30
CA THR A 380 20.66 -20.43 -3.59
C THR A 380 21.10 -20.90 -4.98
N SER A 381 20.94 -22.19 -5.26
CA SER A 381 21.18 -22.76 -6.60
C SER A 381 20.17 -22.25 -7.65
N ALA A 382 18.97 -21.80 -7.26
CA ALA A 382 18.04 -21.11 -8.14
C ALA A 382 18.42 -19.64 -8.42
N GLY A 383 19.50 -19.16 -7.80
CA GLY A 383 20.00 -17.80 -7.85
C GLY A 383 19.77 -17.01 -6.57
N PRO A 384 20.15 -15.74 -6.52
CA PRO A 384 19.92 -14.84 -5.40
C PRO A 384 18.42 -14.50 -5.27
N LEU A 385 17.78 -14.98 -4.21
CA LEU A 385 16.36 -14.81 -3.92
C LEU A 385 16.16 -13.75 -2.85
N GLY A 386 15.21 -12.82 -3.06
CA GLY A 386 14.79 -11.85 -2.07
C GLY A 386 13.51 -12.30 -1.38
N VAL A 387 13.54 -12.47 -0.07
CA VAL A 387 12.40 -12.99 0.69
C VAL A 387 11.76 -11.88 1.53
N MET A 388 10.44 -11.84 1.50
CA MET A 388 9.57 -11.04 2.35
C MET A 388 8.50 -11.96 2.94
N VAL A 389 8.44 -12.12 4.26
CA VAL A 389 7.50 -13.04 4.89
C VAL A 389 6.17 -12.32 5.15
N SER A 390 5.10 -12.75 4.44
CA SER A 390 3.70 -12.34 4.68
C SER A 390 3.50 -10.82 4.72
N TYR A 391 3.16 -10.26 5.87
CA TYR A 391 2.93 -8.84 6.12
C TYR A 391 4.03 -7.91 5.57
N GLU A 392 5.27 -8.42 5.46
CA GLU A 392 6.40 -7.67 4.89
C GLU A 392 6.21 -7.27 3.43
N VAL A 393 5.35 -7.96 2.68
CA VAL A 393 5.05 -7.59 1.29
C VAL A 393 4.45 -6.18 1.17
N ALA A 394 3.80 -5.70 2.23
CA ALA A 394 3.24 -4.36 2.27
C ALA A 394 4.29 -3.27 2.57
N TYR A 395 5.49 -3.64 3.04
CA TYR A 395 6.57 -2.72 3.38
C TYR A 395 7.58 -2.61 2.23
N ALA A 396 7.60 -1.46 1.60
CA ALA A 396 8.43 -1.22 0.41
C ALA A 396 9.94 -1.31 0.67
N ASP A 397 10.39 -1.00 1.89
CA ASP A 397 11.78 -1.10 2.33
C ASP A 397 12.31 -2.53 2.37
N ARG A 398 11.45 -3.56 2.61
CA ARG A 398 11.89 -4.95 2.68
C ARG A 398 12.34 -5.47 1.32
N GLY A 399 11.48 -5.34 0.29
CA GLY A 399 11.87 -5.69 -1.08
C GLY A 399 13.08 -4.89 -1.55
N ARG A 400 13.13 -3.59 -1.21
CA ARG A 400 14.26 -2.72 -1.54
C ARG A 400 15.56 -3.19 -0.88
N SER A 401 15.52 -3.58 0.39
CA SER A 401 16.68 -4.11 1.11
C SER A 401 17.23 -5.37 0.43
N ALA A 402 16.35 -6.33 0.09
CA ALA A 402 16.73 -7.56 -0.59
C ALA A 402 17.35 -7.29 -1.98
N VAL A 403 16.71 -6.42 -2.79
CA VAL A 403 17.22 -6.10 -4.15
C VAL A 403 18.53 -5.33 -4.10
N ARG A 404 18.72 -4.43 -3.15
CA ARG A 404 20.02 -3.74 -2.95
C ARG A 404 21.13 -4.69 -2.49
N ALA A 405 20.77 -5.76 -1.79
CA ALA A 405 21.71 -6.82 -1.41
C ALA A 405 22.04 -7.79 -2.55
N GLY A 406 21.30 -7.72 -3.69
CA GLY A 406 21.60 -8.53 -4.88
C GLY A 406 20.48 -9.45 -5.33
N ALA A 407 19.30 -9.44 -4.69
CA ALA A 407 18.19 -10.32 -5.08
C ALA A 407 17.75 -10.09 -6.53
N GLN A 408 17.59 -11.20 -7.26
CA GLN A 408 17.22 -11.22 -8.68
C GLN A 408 15.77 -11.63 -8.92
N LEU A 409 15.13 -12.26 -7.95
CA LEU A 409 13.73 -12.72 -7.91
C LEU A 409 13.20 -12.49 -6.49
N LEU A 410 11.91 -12.16 -6.35
CA LEU A 410 11.28 -11.97 -5.05
C LEU A 410 10.38 -13.14 -4.68
N LEU A 411 10.41 -13.55 -3.42
CA LEU A 411 9.56 -14.59 -2.85
C LEU A 411 8.75 -14.03 -1.68
N VAL A 412 7.48 -14.43 -1.61
CA VAL A 412 6.57 -14.06 -0.51
C VAL A 412 5.90 -15.33 0.03
N PRO A 413 6.54 -16.06 0.96
CA PRO A 413 5.80 -17.02 1.77
C PRO A 413 4.86 -16.26 2.69
N THR A 414 3.54 -16.50 2.60
CA THR A 414 2.51 -15.78 3.37
C THR A 414 1.48 -16.72 3.99
N ASN A 415 0.78 -16.27 5.04
CA ASN A 415 -0.29 -17.02 5.67
C ASN A 415 -1.48 -16.12 6.04
N THR A 416 -2.53 -16.17 5.24
CA THR A 416 -3.80 -15.46 5.48
C THR A 416 -4.95 -16.38 5.88
N SER A 417 -4.67 -17.60 6.36
CA SER A 417 -5.72 -18.58 6.73
C SER A 417 -6.63 -18.10 7.86
N SER A 418 -6.14 -17.27 8.77
CA SER A 418 -6.93 -16.69 9.86
C SER A 418 -8.06 -15.75 9.40
N TYR A 419 -8.02 -15.29 8.15
CA TYR A 419 -9.02 -14.35 7.60
C TYR A 419 -10.04 -15.10 6.75
N ALA A 420 -11.30 -15.15 7.19
CA ALA A 420 -12.38 -15.82 6.47
C ALA A 420 -12.71 -15.16 5.12
N THR A 421 -12.54 -13.84 5.03
CA THR A 421 -12.85 -13.06 3.83
C THR A 421 -11.68 -12.97 2.85
N ALA A 422 -11.96 -12.56 1.61
CA ALA A 422 -10.93 -12.32 0.60
C ALA A 422 -10.16 -10.99 0.79
N GLN A 423 -10.50 -10.15 1.78
CA GLN A 423 -9.97 -8.79 1.90
C GLN A 423 -8.44 -8.76 2.07
N VAL A 424 -7.90 -9.45 3.10
CA VAL A 424 -6.44 -9.48 3.31
C VAL A 424 -5.72 -10.18 2.17
N PRO A 425 -6.14 -11.39 1.72
CA PRO A 425 -5.48 -12.05 0.61
C PRO A 425 -5.40 -11.21 -0.67
N THR A 426 -6.46 -10.44 -1.00
CA THR A 426 -6.44 -9.57 -2.19
C THR A 426 -5.57 -8.34 -2.01
N GLN A 427 -5.52 -7.75 -0.81
CA GLN A 427 -4.62 -6.63 -0.51
C GLN A 427 -3.14 -7.06 -0.53
N GLU A 428 -2.83 -8.29 -0.10
CA GLU A 428 -1.48 -8.84 -0.22
C GLU A 428 -1.06 -9.05 -1.69
N VAL A 429 -1.95 -9.57 -2.54
CA VAL A 429 -1.65 -9.69 -3.99
C VAL A 429 -1.43 -8.29 -4.60
N ALA A 430 -2.25 -7.31 -4.24
CA ALA A 430 -2.05 -5.93 -4.70
C ALA A 430 -0.70 -5.35 -4.21
N ALA A 431 -0.31 -5.63 -2.97
CA ALA A 431 1.00 -5.25 -2.46
C ALA A 431 2.13 -5.96 -3.23
N ALA A 432 1.95 -7.24 -3.56
CA ALA A 432 2.91 -8.00 -4.38
C ALA A 432 3.08 -7.41 -5.79
N GLU A 433 1.98 -6.94 -6.42
CA GLU A 433 2.04 -6.23 -7.71
C GLU A 433 2.85 -4.92 -7.59
N VAL A 434 2.58 -4.12 -6.55
CA VAL A 434 3.34 -2.90 -6.28
C VAL A 434 4.81 -3.22 -6.01
N GLN A 435 5.11 -4.24 -5.20
CA GLN A 435 6.49 -4.68 -4.92
C GLN A 435 7.21 -5.11 -6.21
N ALA A 436 6.59 -5.94 -7.03
CA ALA A 436 7.21 -6.42 -8.26
C ALA A 436 7.63 -5.26 -9.17
N VAL A 437 6.75 -4.25 -9.33
CA VAL A 437 7.01 -3.08 -10.17
C VAL A 437 8.05 -2.15 -9.55
N GLN A 438 7.91 -1.80 -8.28
CA GLN A 438 8.82 -0.84 -7.64
C GLN A 438 10.23 -1.38 -7.48
N GLN A 439 10.38 -2.70 -7.30
CA GLN A 439 11.68 -3.36 -7.18
C GLN A 439 12.25 -3.80 -8.55
N GLY A 440 11.42 -3.81 -9.61
CA GLY A 440 11.82 -4.29 -10.93
C GLY A 440 12.16 -5.78 -10.94
N ARG A 441 11.39 -6.61 -10.23
CA ARG A 441 11.60 -8.05 -10.08
C ARG A 441 10.30 -8.82 -10.29
N ASP A 442 10.41 -9.97 -10.93
CA ASP A 442 9.33 -10.94 -10.85
C ASP A 442 9.16 -11.39 -9.39
N LEU A 443 7.95 -11.77 -9.02
CA LEU A 443 7.60 -12.13 -7.65
C LEU A 443 6.75 -13.38 -7.63
N VAL A 444 7.10 -14.32 -6.74
CA VAL A 444 6.36 -15.56 -6.48
C VAL A 444 5.83 -15.52 -5.04
N GLN A 445 4.51 -15.59 -4.89
CA GLN A 445 3.83 -15.64 -3.59
C GLN A 445 3.22 -17.02 -3.37
N ALA A 446 3.40 -17.61 -2.19
CA ALA A 446 2.77 -18.85 -1.77
C ALA A 446 1.97 -18.65 -0.50
N ALA A 447 0.70 -19.10 -0.48
CA ALA A 447 -0.19 -19.06 0.67
C ALA A 447 -0.80 -20.45 0.93
N PRO A 448 -1.03 -20.87 2.20
CA PRO A 448 -1.62 -22.19 2.48
C PRO A 448 -3.08 -22.26 2.03
N THR A 449 -3.85 -21.18 2.20
CA THR A 449 -5.28 -21.07 1.85
C THR A 449 -5.65 -19.70 1.26
N GLY A 450 -4.71 -18.76 1.24
CA GLY A 450 -4.85 -17.45 0.63
C GLY A 450 -4.73 -17.51 -0.89
N TYR A 451 -4.26 -16.42 -1.49
CA TYR A 451 -3.89 -16.43 -2.90
C TYR A 451 -2.40 -16.75 -3.06
N THR A 452 -2.12 -17.84 -3.72
CA THR A 452 -0.82 -18.12 -4.30
C THR A 452 -0.78 -17.46 -5.67
N ALA A 453 0.27 -16.70 -5.99
CA ALA A 453 0.31 -15.87 -7.18
C ALA A 453 1.71 -15.72 -7.75
N VAL A 454 1.81 -15.44 -9.05
CA VAL A 454 3.05 -15.06 -9.73
C VAL A 454 2.83 -13.76 -10.47
N VAL A 455 3.68 -12.77 -10.21
CA VAL A 455 3.58 -11.41 -10.73
C VAL A 455 4.89 -11.06 -11.45
N THR A 456 4.79 -10.46 -12.64
CA THR A 456 5.98 -9.97 -13.36
C THR A 456 6.48 -8.64 -12.80
N ASN A 457 7.74 -8.28 -13.11
CA ASN A 457 8.33 -6.96 -12.81
C ASN A 457 7.54 -5.76 -13.38
N ARG A 458 6.51 -6.02 -14.18
CA ARG A 458 5.58 -5.03 -14.74
C ARG A 458 4.20 -5.07 -14.09
N GLY A 459 4.04 -5.79 -12.99
CA GLY A 459 2.79 -5.90 -12.26
C GLY A 459 1.73 -6.77 -12.94
N ARG A 460 2.08 -7.53 -13.99
CA ARG A 460 1.15 -8.44 -14.63
C ARG A 460 1.03 -9.72 -13.82
N LEU A 461 -0.17 -10.03 -13.37
CA LEU A 461 -0.49 -11.28 -12.71
C LEU A 461 -0.47 -12.42 -13.76
N LEU A 462 0.53 -13.30 -13.70
CA LEU A 462 0.67 -14.45 -14.62
C LEU A 462 -0.28 -15.57 -14.26
N ALA A 463 -0.40 -15.86 -12.96
CA ALA A 463 -1.25 -16.90 -12.44
C ALA A 463 -1.64 -16.60 -11.00
N ARG A 464 -2.82 -17.07 -10.59
CA ARG A 464 -3.34 -16.96 -9.23
C ARG A 464 -4.21 -18.17 -8.89
N SER A 465 -4.08 -18.67 -7.67
CA SER A 465 -4.88 -19.76 -7.14
C SER A 465 -6.29 -19.34 -6.74
N VAL A 466 -7.10 -20.31 -6.34
CA VAL A 466 -8.40 -20.11 -5.70
C VAL A 466 -8.24 -20.22 -4.18
N LEU A 467 -8.96 -19.39 -3.42
CA LEU A 467 -8.94 -19.39 -1.95
C LEU A 467 -9.36 -20.75 -1.39
N GLY A 468 -8.57 -21.27 -0.44
CA GLY A 468 -8.83 -22.52 0.25
C GLY A 468 -8.58 -23.80 -0.56
N ALA A 469 -8.38 -23.69 -1.87
CA ALA A 469 -8.17 -24.84 -2.73
C ALA A 469 -6.77 -25.44 -2.55
N ARG A 470 -6.62 -26.75 -2.79
CA ARG A 470 -5.31 -27.38 -2.96
C ARG A 470 -4.86 -27.19 -4.40
N GLN A 471 -3.84 -26.37 -4.61
CA GLN A 471 -3.34 -26.02 -5.95
C GLN A 471 -1.82 -25.83 -5.94
N VAL A 472 -1.21 -25.96 -7.12
CA VAL A 472 0.17 -25.55 -7.37
C VAL A 472 0.15 -24.56 -8.52
N VAL A 473 0.65 -23.36 -8.25
CA VAL A 473 0.83 -22.32 -9.26
C VAL A 473 2.24 -22.40 -9.80
N ARG A 474 2.37 -22.51 -11.12
CA ARG A 474 3.65 -22.68 -11.81
C ARG A 474 3.85 -21.56 -12.81
N ALA A 475 5.09 -21.13 -12.92
CA ALA A 475 5.50 -20.18 -13.95
C ALA A 475 7.01 -20.29 -14.20
N THR A 476 7.42 -19.89 -15.38
CA THR A 476 8.80 -19.49 -15.64
C THR A 476 8.91 -18.01 -15.34
N VAL A 477 9.80 -17.62 -14.44
CA VAL A 477 10.03 -16.25 -13.97
C VAL A 477 11.42 -15.78 -14.36
N ASP A 478 11.53 -14.48 -14.63
CA ASP A 478 12.79 -13.85 -15.00
C ASP A 478 13.61 -13.45 -13.77
N ARG A 479 14.91 -13.67 -13.85
CA ARG A 479 15.89 -13.07 -12.94
C ARG A 479 16.42 -11.77 -13.53
N ARG A 480 16.55 -10.72 -12.72
CA ARG A 480 17.00 -9.40 -13.16
C ARG A 480 17.99 -8.81 -12.16
N THR A 481 18.95 -8.01 -12.66
CA THR A 481 19.99 -7.37 -11.83
C THR A 481 19.93 -5.85 -11.86
N GLY A 482 19.24 -5.25 -12.85
CA GLY A 482 19.08 -3.80 -12.93
C GLY A 482 18.26 -3.25 -11.74
N VAL A 483 18.30 -1.96 -11.52
CA VAL A 483 17.61 -1.30 -10.41
C VAL A 483 16.66 -0.22 -10.92
N THR A 484 15.51 -0.08 -10.27
CA THR A 484 14.57 1.01 -10.52
C THR A 484 15.07 2.31 -9.85
N VAL A 485 14.45 3.43 -10.19
CA VAL A 485 14.69 4.71 -9.49
C VAL A 485 14.34 4.57 -8.01
N TYR A 486 13.24 3.89 -7.70
CA TYR A 486 12.83 3.63 -6.31
C TYR A 486 13.87 2.81 -5.53
N VAL A 487 14.42 1.75 -6.10
CA VAL A 487 15.47 0.95 -5.45
C VAL A 487 16.68 1.82 -5.12
N ARG A 488 17.03 2.75 -6.01
CA ARG A 488 18.19 3.64 -5.80
C ARG A 488 17.95 4.68 -4.70
N PHE A 489 16.82 5.39 -4.74
CA PHE A 489 16.58 6.58 -3.90
C PHE A 489 15.56 6.36 -2.78
N GLY A 490 14.72 5.32 -2.84
CA GLY A 490 13.64 5.06 -1.86
C GLY A 490 12.58 6.14 -1.86
N ASP A 491 11.99 6.35 -0.69
CA ASP A 491 10.91 7.32 -0.46
C ASP A 491 11.40 8.77 -0.39
N THR A 492 12.69 9.00 -0.18
CA THR A 492 13.29 10.32 0.12
C THR A 492 12.91 11.40 -0.90
N PRO A 493 12.97 11.17 -2.24
CA PRO A 493 12.61 12.22 -3.20
C PRO A 493 11.14 12.66 -3.09
N VAL A 494 10.23 11.70 -2.89
CA VAL A 494 8.79 11.99 -2.75
C VAL A 494 8.51 12.73 -1.45
N LEU A 495 9.14 12.33 -0.35
CA LEU A 495 8.99 12.97 0.96
C LEU A 495 9.50 14.42 0.94
N VAL A 496 10.67 14.66 0.34
CA VAL A 496 11.23 16.01 0.22
C VAL A 496 10.33 16.88 -0.67
N ALA A 497 9.91 16.38 -1.83
CA ALA A 497 9.02 17.11 -2.72
C ALA A 497 7.67 17.43 -2.05
N ALA A 498 7.09 16.50 -1.31
CA ALA A 498 5.85 16.70 -0.58
C ALA A 498 6.02 17.73 0.56
N ALA A 499 7.09 17.65 1.33
CA ALA A 499 7.36 18.63 2.39
C ALA A 499 7.51 20.05 1.81
N LEU A 500 8.28 20.20 0.74
CA LEU A 500 8.44 21.49 0.04
C LEU A 500 7.11 22.00 -0.53
N ALA A 501 6.26 21.13 -1.07
CA ALA A 501 4.96 21.51 -1.61
C ALA A 501 4.01 22.03 -0.50
N VAL A 502 4.01 21.42 0.69
CA VAL A 502 3.24 21.94 1.84
C VAL A 502 3.75 23.31 2.25
N VAL A 503 5.07 23.50 2.39
CA VAL A 503 5.68 24.79 2.74
C VAL A 503 5.35 25.85 1.68
N ALA A 504 5.52 25.54 0.40
CA ALA A 504 5.19 26.46 -0.70
C ALA A 504 3.69 26.81 -0.73
N GLY A 505 2.81 25.86 -0.47
CA GLY A 505 1.37 26.11 -0.34
C GLY A 505 1.05 27.14 0.75
N TRP A 506 1.66 27.02 1.94
CA TRP A 506 1.48 27.99 3.01
C TRP A 506 2.13 29.35 2.71
N TYR A 507 3.27 29.39 2.03
CA TYR A 507 3.89 30.63 1.56
C TYR A 507 2.96 31.37 0.59
N LEU A 508 2.41 30.70 -0.42
CA LEU A 508 1.43 31.25 -1.35
C LEU A 508 0.17 31.78 -0.64
N ALA A 509 -0.32 31.05 0.37
CA ALA A 509 -1.48 31.48 1.14
C ALA A 509 -1.21 32.79 1.92
N ARG A 510 -0.03 32.91 2.54
CA ARG A 510 0.38 34.12 3.29
C ARG A 510 0.56 35.32 2.38
N THR A 511 1.23 35.18 1.24
CA THR A 511 1.46 36.29 0.29
C THR A 511 0.17 36.78 -0.34
N ALA A 512 -0.77 35.88 -0.71
CA ALA A 512 -2.09 36.26 -1.19
C ALA A 512 -2.91 37.01 -0.13
N GLY A 513 -2.79 36.66 1.14
CA GLY A 513 -3.43 37.35 2.26
C GLY A 513 -2.89 38.78 2.46
N ARG A 514 -1.57 38.98 2.34
CA ARG A 514 -0.93 40.30 2.44
C ARG A 514 -1.40 41.21 1.30
N ARG A 515 -1.38 40.75 0.04
CA ARG A 515 -1.83 41.55 -1.12
C ARG A 515 -3.29 42.01 -0.99
N ARG A 516 -4.18 41.22 -0.43
CA ARG A 516 -5.58 41.60 -0.19
C ARG A 516 -5.70 42.70 0.89
N ARG A 517 -4.87 42.70 1.94
CA ARG A 517 -4.87 43.70 2.99
C ARG A 517 -4.35 45.05 2.47
N THR A 518 -3.31 45.08 1.64
CA THR A 518 -2.78 46.31 1.04
C THR A 518 -3.75 46.92 0.03
N ALA A 519 -4.43 46.14 -0.78
CA ALA A 519 -5.45 46.59 -1.74
C ALA A 519 -6.75 47.11 -1.07
N GLY A 520 -7.10 46.62 0.13
CA GLY A 520 -8.24 47.12 0.90
C GLY A 520 -7.95 48.31 1.79
N GLY A 521 -6.65 48.66 2.01
CA GLY A 521 -6.24 49.79 2.85
C GLY A 521 -6.13 51.14 2.13
N THR A 522 -6.21 51.17 0.80
CA THR A 522 -6.15 52.42 0.00
C THR A 522 -7.51 53.07 -0.25
N GLY A 523 -8.59 52.52 0.30
CA GLY A 523 -9.97 53.04 0.10
C GLY A 523 -10.56 53.88 1.24
N ILE A 524 -9.84 54.15 2.33
CA ILE A 524 -10.35 54.98 3.44
C ILE A 524 -9.36 56.10 3.70
N GLY A 525 -9.37 57.15 2.87
CA GLY A 525 -8.56 58.32 3.01
C GLY A 525 -8.96 59.45 2.08
N GLY A 526 -10.24 59.87 2.12
CA GLY A 526 -10.73 60.95 1.27
C GLY A 526 -12.11 61.44 1.65
N GLY A 527 -12.32 61.78 2.92
CA GLY A 527 -13.47 62.53 3.40
C GLY A 527 -13.00 63.78 4.09
N GLY A 528 -12.57 64.74 3.26
CA GLY A 528 -12.14 66.06 3.74
C GLY A 528 -13.26 66.80 4.44
N ALA A 529 -12.92 67.35 5.58
CA ALA A 529 -13.66 68.40 6.25
C ALA A 529 -13.77 69.60 5.34
N VAL A 530 -14.97 70.06 5.06
CA VAL A 530 -15.27 71.43 4.67
C VAL A 530 -16.47 71.90 5.51
N ARG A 531 -16.15 72.78 6.41
CA ARG A 531 -16.94 73.76 7.12
C ARG A 531 -18.44 73.66 7.15
#